data_e89809284c0d8a7be22d88560c1c69a8
#
_entry.id   e89809284c0d8a7be22d88560c1c69a8
#
_cell.length_a   1.000
_cell.length_b   1.000
_cell.length_c   1.000
_cell.angle_alpha   90.00
_cell.angle_beta   90.00
_cell.angle_gamma   90.00
#
_symmetry.space_group_name_H-M   'P 1'
#
loop_
_entity.id
_entity.type
_entity.pdbx_description
1 polymer ?
#
loop_
_entity_poly.entity_id
_entity_poly.type
_entity_poly.pdbx_seq_one_letter_code
_entity_poly.pdbx_strand_id
1 'polypeptide(L)'
;MEIKLNNGITELEKIDLGTNLPTGEYEVKISLITDNSINYTTSINFNIFSIDNSTKRGSVAIIKEDKKITSFFGKHEIDYEIFSESTSIETPVIINSINTEVFNSKDGNVIEKIKSNQSDNFKDLMDNINDFVNKGGNAIYLQIPGKTRKRIGPNLTFLADGIDYLPQKPIKNFSQGLWDGILHINSKHKIFKNLPINVNMSGIYENIAPTISLRNFKGNNIVQTIAFDRIPDGNIMKRNYIGSGEVWSGADLSIVDHGKGKMLLSTLKLIENLNYDPVSEILLLNIIDYFK
;
A
#
# COMPACT_ATOMS: atom_id res chain seq x y z
N MET A 1 -32.48 -18.99 24.65
CA MET A 1 -31.41 -19.88 25.18
C MET A 1 -31.07 -19.42 26.58
N GLU A 2 -31.15 -20.31 27.57
CA GLU A 2 -30.80 -19.98 28.96
C GLU A 2 -29.30 -20.28 29.16
N ILE A 3 -28.51 -19.26 29.53
CA ILE A 3 -27.06 -19.38 29.62
C ILE A 3 -26.65 -19.26 31.09
N LYS A 4 -25.92 -20.23 31.58
CA LYS A 4 -25.31 -20.20 32.91
C LYS A 4 -23.92 -19.56 32.76
N LEU A 5 -23.79 -18.31 33.23
CA LEU A 5 -22.51 -17.59 33.19
C LEU A 5 -21.59 -18.12 34.31
N ASN A 6 -20.37 -18.50 33.95
CA ASN A 6 -19.29 -18.80 34.88
C ASN A 6 -18.38 -17.56 34.99
N ASN A 7 -17.61 -17.49 36.08
CA ASN A 7 -16.58 -16.45 36.18
C ASN A 7 -15.54 -16.60 35.07
N GLY A 8 -15.28 -15.51 34.33
CA GLY A 8 -14.33 -15.50 33.24
C GLY A 8 -14.97 -15.30 31.87
N ILE A 9 -14.26 -15.67 30.81
CA ILE A 9 -14.74 -15.58 29.42
C ILE A 9 -15.52 -16.85 29.10
N THR A 10 -16.79 -16.69 28.68
CA THR A 10 -17.65 -17.78 28.24
C THR A 10 -17.99 -17.60 26.76
N GLU A 11 -17.62 -18.57 25.92
CA GLU A 11 -18.08 -18.63 24.54
C GLU A 11 -19.55 -19.05 24.53
N LEU A 12 -20.42 -18.19 24.03
CA LEU A 12 -21.87 -18.42 24.07
C LEU A 12 -22.38 -19.13 22.83
N GLU A 13 -22.00 -18.62 21.65
CA GLU A 13 -22.46 -19.14 20.37
C GLU A 13 -21.53 -18.69 19.24
N LYS A 14 -21.44 -19.50 18.18
CA LYS A 14 -20.84 -19.14 16.89
C LYS A 14 -21.94 -18.89 15.91
N ILE A 15 -22.00 -17.65 15.40
CA ILE A 15 -22.97 -17.28 14.38
C ILE A 15 -22.28 -17.29 13.02
N ASP A 16 -22.72 -18.18 12.14
CA ASP A 16 -22.30 -18.15 10.75
C ASP A 16 -23.11 -17.10 10.01
N LEU A 17 -22.45 -16.03 9.54
CA LEU A 17 -23.10 -14.95 8.80
C LEU A 17 -23.36 -15.33 7.33
N GLY A 18 -22.92 -16.51 6.90
CA GLY A 18 -23.00 -16.95 5.51
C GLY A 18 -22.03 -16.23 4.58
N THR A 19 -21.84 -16.76 3.39
CA THR A 19 -20.89 -16.24 2.40
C THR A 19 -21.56 -15.37 1.31
N ASN A 20 -22.89 -15.21 1.34
CA ASN A 20 -23.67 -14.62 0.25
C ASN A 20 -24.15 -13.19 0.53
N LEU A 21 -23.55 -12.51 1.50
CA LEU A 21 -23.87 -11.11 1.76
C LEU A 21 -23.24 -10.21 0.68
N PRO A 22 -24.00 -9.26 0.11
CA PRO A 22 -23.44 -8.32 -0.86
C PRO A 22 -22.41 -7.38 -0.21
N THR A 23 -21.60 -6.74 -1.05
CA THR A 23 -20.68 -5.70 -0.57
C THR A 23 -21.43 -4.61 0.17
N GLY A 24 -20.98 -4.27 1.38
CA GLY A 24 -21.61 -3.24 2.21
C GLY A 24 -21.08 -3.21 3.63
N GLU A 25 -21.56 -2.25 4.38
CA GLU A 25 -21.36 -2.14 5.81
C GLU A 25 -22.48 -2.86 6.56
N TYR A 26 -22.11 -3.61 7.56
CA TYR A 26 -23.01 -4.42 8.36
C TYR A 26 -22.77 -4.15 9.84
N GLU A 27 -23.84 -4.25 10.62
CA GLU A 27 -23.80 -4.16 12.07
C GLU A 27 -24.41 -5.44 12.67
N VAL A 28 -23.66 -6.08 13.56
CA VAL A 28 -24.19 -7.14 14.43
C VAL A 28 -24.49 -6.52 15.79
N LYS A 29 -25.76 -6.54 16.19
CA LYS A 29 -26.21 -6.13 17.52
C LYS A 29 -26.36 -7.35 18.41
N ILE A 30 -25.73 -7.28 19.56
CA ILE A 30 -25.80 -8.30 20.60
C ILE A 30 -26.49 -7.67 21.83
N SER A 31 -27.63 -8.22 22.22
CA SER A 31 -28.38 -7.76 23.40
C SER A 31 -28.47 -8.84 24.45
N LEU A 32 -28.11 -8.50 25.66
CA LEU A 32 -28.40 -9.33 26.84
C LEU A 32 -29.77 -8.97 27.38
N ILE A 33 -30.65 -9.94 27.46
CA ILE A 33 -32.02 -9.76 27.94
C ILE A 33 -32.19 -10.61 29.21
N THR A 34 -32.57 -9.96 30.30
CA THR A 34 -32.94 -10.64 31.54
C THR A 34 -34.33 -10.15 31.97
N ASP A 35 -35.16 -11.06 32.49
CA ASP A 35 -36.48 -10.71 33.03
C ASP A 35 -37.36 -9.86 32.07
N ASN A 36 -37.28 -10.15 30.75
CA ASN A 36 -37.94 -9.41 29.69
C ASN A 36 -37.51 -7.94 29.51
N SER A 37 -36.39 -7.54 30.08
CA SER A 37 -35.77 -6.25 29.86
C SER A 37 -34.41 -6.38 29.20
N ILE A 38 -34.06 -5.41 28.32
CA ILE A 38 -32.72 -5.33 27.73
C ILE A 38 -31.79 -4.67 28.75
N ASN A 39 -30.83 -5.41 29.26
CA ASN A 39 -29.89 -4.92 30.27
C ASN A 39 -28.59 -4.39 29.67
N TYR A 40 -28.20 -4.92 28.51
CA TYR A 40 -26.98 -4.51 27.83
C TYR A 40 -27.11 -4.75 26.33
N THR A 41 -26.63 -3.79 25.55
CA THR A 41 -26.53 -3.93 24.10
C THR A 41 -25.14 -3.45 23.65
N THR A 42 -24.51 -4.22 22.80
CA THR A 42 -23.28 -3.84 22.11
C THR A 42 -23.44 -4.11 20.62
N SER A 43 -22.67 -3.43 19.80
CA SER A 43 -22.64 -3.68 18.37
C SER A 43 -21.21 -3.77 17.83
N ILE A 44 -21.06 -4.55 16.78
CA ILE A 44 -19.82 -4.72 16.02
C ILE A 44 -20.12 -4.36 14.59
N ASN A 45 -19.42 -3.37 14.06
CA ASN A 45 -19.49 -3.00 12.66
C ASN A 45 -18.40 -3.72 11.88
N PHE A 46 -18.74 -4.21 10.68
CA PHE A 46 -17.79 -4.85 9.78
C PHE A 46 -18.18 -4.58 8.33
N ASN A 47 -17.24 -4.77 7.42
CA ASN A 47 -17.46 -4.60 5.99
C ASN A 47 -17.33 -5.95 5.28
N ILE A 48 -18.20 -6.17 4.32
CA ILE A 48 -18.13 -7.28 3.38
C ILE A 48 -17.77 -6.74 2.00
N PHE A 49 -16.84 -7.39 1.34
CA PHE A 49 -16.44 -7.07 -0.02
C PHE A 49 -16.66 -8.29 -0.92
N SER A 50 -17.46 -8.11 -1.96
CA SER A 50 -17.61 -9.10 -3.02
C SER A 50 -16.68 -8.78 -4.16
N ILE A 51 -15.84 -9.71 -4.55
CA ILE A 51 -14.93 -9.58 -5.68
C ILE A 51 -15.62 -10.15 -6.92
N ASP A 52 -15.79 -9.33 -7.93
CA ASP A 52 -16.34 -9.78 -9.21
C ASP A 52 -15.25 -10.49 -10.03
N ASN A 53 -15.37 -11.81 -10.12
CA ASN A 53 -14.50 -12.64 -10.94
C ASN A 53 -15.08 -12.96 -12.31
N SER A 54 -16.24 -12.39 -12.67
CA SER A 54 -16.91 -12.68 -13.96
C SER A 54 -16.18 -12.05 -15.16
N THR A 55 -15.36 -11.05 -14.94
CA THR A 55 -14.60 -10.37 -15.99
C THR A 55 -13.28 -11.08 -16.21
N LYS A 56 -13.12 -11.69 -17.39
CA LYS A 56 -11.80 -12.25 -17.78
C LYS A 56 -10.79 -11.11 -17.88
N ARG A 57 -9.78 -11.17 -17.04
CA ARG A 57 -8.66 -10.22 -17.07
C ARG A 57 -7.60 -10.73 -18.03
N GLY A 58 -7.03 -9.85 -18.86
CA GLY A 58 -5.93 -10.20 -19.75
C GLY A 58 -4.65 -10.53 -18.98
N SER A 59 -3.59 -10.81 -19.71
CA SER A 59 -2.28 -11.14 -19.14
C SER A 59 -1.58 -9.90 -18.54
N VAL A 60 -0.68 -10.15 -17.60
CA VAL A 60 0.25 -9.19 -17.03
C VAL A 60 1.67 -9.75 -17.12
N ALA A 61 2.68 -8.89 -17.12
CA ALA A 61 4.05 -9.34 -16.93
C ALA A 61 4.52 -9.00 -15.50
N ILE A 62 5.33 -9.87 -14.91
CA ILE A 62 5.97 -9.63 -13.60
C ILE A 62 7.48 -9.72 -13.73
N ILE A 63 8.21 -8.97 -12.91
CA ILE A 63 9.68 -9.01 -12.97
C ILE A 63 10.28 -10.24 -12.30
N LYS A 64 9.53 -10.86 -11.37
CA LYS A 64 9.99 -12.04 -10.64
C LYS A 64 8.79 -12.80 -10.09
N GLU A 65 8.87 -14.13 -10.10
CA GLU A 65 7.91 -14.96 -9.40
C GLU A 65 7.96 -14.73 -7.89
N ASP A 66 6.78 -14.52 -7.33
CA ASP A 66 6.52 -14.41 -5.91
C ASP A 66 5.25 -15.18 -5.56
N LYS A 67 5.32 -16.03 -4.55
CA LYS A 67 4.22 -16.91 -4.17
C LYS A 67 2.90 -16.17 -3.89
N LYS A 68 2.96 -14.97 -3.29
CA LYS A 68 1.75 -14.23 -2.95
C LYS A 68 1.05 -13.71 -4.20
N ILE A 69 1.82 -13.13 -5.13
CA ILE A 69 1.25 -12.55 -6.34
C ILE A 69 0.81 -13.65 -7.33
N THR A 70 1.57 -14.74 -7.45
CA THR A 70 1.18 -15.86 -8.34
C THR A 70 -0.03 -16.61 -7.80
N SER A 71 -0.15 -16.78 -6.48
CA SER A 71 -1.36 -17.35 -5.85
C SER A 71 -2.58 -16.44 -6.08
N PHE A 72 -2.40 -15.13 -5.97
CA PHE A 72 -3.44 -14.15 -6.29
C PHE A 72 -3.86 -14.24 -7.77
N PHE A 73 -2.92 -14.34 -8.70
CA PHE A 73 -3.25 -14.50 -10.12
C PHE A 73 -4.03 -15.79 -10.38
N GLY A 74 -3.59 -16.92 -9.78
CA GLY A 74 -4.31 -18.18 -9.89
C GLY A 74 -5.73 -18.11 -9.34
N LYS A 75 -5.94 -17.44 -8.19
CA LYS A 75 -7.26 -17.22 -7.57
C LYS A 75 -8.20 -16.43 -8.47
N HIS A 76 -7.67 -15.46 -9.22
CA HIS A 76 -8.46 -14.54 -10.05
C HIS A 76 -8.36 -14.80 -11.55
N GLU A 77 -7.83 -15.96 -11.94
CA GLU A 77 -7.70 -16.40 -13.33
C GLU A 77 -6.99 -15.38 -14.24
N ILE A 78 -5.90 -14.77 -13.70
CA ILE A 78 -5.06 -13.82 -14.43
C ILE A 78 -3.85 -14.54 -15.00
N ASP A 79 -3.72 -14.55 -16.32
CA ASP A 79 -2.53 -15.07 -16.99
C ASP A 79 -1.34 -14.14 -16.74
N TYR A 80 -0.15 -14.71 -16.56
CA TYR A 80 1.06 -13.90 -16.38
C TYR A 80 2.27 -14.51 -17.10
N GLU A 81 3.20 -13.64 -17.42
CA GLU A 81 4.53 -14.00 -17.94
C GLU A 81 5.64 -13.29 -17.14
N ILE A 82 6.87 -13.77 -17.30
CA ILE A 82 8.04 -13.03 -16.80
C ILE A 82 8.41 -11.96 -17.81
N PHE A 83 8.59 -10.73 -17.36
CA PHE A 83 8.96 -9.60 -18.21
C PHE A 83 10.27 -9.87 -18.97
N SER A 84 10.24 -9.61 -20.25
CA SER A 84 11.38 -9.70 -21.16
C SER A 84 11.27 -8.64 -22.26
N GLU A 85 12.30 -8.49 -23.07
CA GLU A 85 12.29 -7.57 -24.21
C GLU A 85 11.23 -7.90 -25.25
N SER A 86 10.72 -9.14 -25.26
CA SER A 86 9.63 -9.59 -26.15
C SER A 86 8.24 -9.35 -25.59
N THR A 87 8.12 -8.87 -24.35
CA THR A 87 6.81 -8.57 -23.74
C THR A 87 6.07 -7.50 -24.55
N SER A 88 4.81 -7.78 -24.88
CA SER A 88 3.97 -6.85 -25.64
C SER A 88 3.77 -5.53 -24.89
N ILE A 89 3.80 -4.41 -25.59
CA ILE A 89 3.52 -3.08 -24.99
C ILE A 89 2.10 -2.95 -24.44
N GLU A 90 1.18 -3.81 -24.88
CA GLU A 90 -0.18 -3.86 -24.36
C GLU A 90 -0.28 -4.63 -23.03
N THR A 91 0.76 -5.38 -22.66
CA THR A 91 0.81 -6.14 -21.40
C THR A 91 1.43 -5.28 -20.30
N PRO A 92 0.66 -4.86 -19.29
CA PRO A 92 1.23 -4.05 -18.20
C PRO A 92 2.25 -4.85 -17.39
N VAL A 93 3.38 -4.22 -17.06
CA VAL A 93 4.47 -4.82 -16.29
C VAL A 93 4.33 -4.46 -14.83
N ILE A 94 4.23 -5.47 -13.96
CA ILE A 94 4.16 -5.31 -12.52
C ILE A 94 5.55 -5.49 -11.91
N ILE A 95 6.06 -4.45 -11.31
CA ILE A 95 7.28 -4.46 -10.52
C ILE A 95 6.88 -4.86 -9.09
N ASN A 96 6.88 -6.17 -8.85
CA ASN A 96 6.37 -6.78 -7.63
C ASN A 96 7.42 -7.02 -6.54
N SER A 97 8.69 -6.86 -6.86
CA SER A 97 9.76 -7.12 -5.90
C SER A 97 10.96 -6.23 -6.20
N ILE A 98 11.20 -5.28 -5.32
CA ILE A 98 12.46 -4.55 -5.26
C ILE A 98 13.14 -5.00 -3.97
N ASN A 99 14.11 -5.90 -4.10
CA ASN A 99 14.82 -6.42 -2.92
C ASN A 99 15.73 -5.34 -2.34
N THR A 100 15.50 -5.03 -1.09
CA THR A 100 16.36 -4.15 -0.29
C THR A 100 17.08 -4.96 0.79
N GLU A 101 18.28 -4.56 1.15
CA GLU A 101 19.00 -5.09 2.30
C GLU A 101 19.10 -4.02 3.38
N VAL A 102 18.88 -4.45 4.61
CA VAL A 102 19.08 -3.58 5.76
C VAL A 102 20.51 -3.74 6.25
N PHE A 103 21.28 -2.68 6.18
CA PHE A 103 22.64 -2.62 6.69
C PHE A 103 22.68 -1.84 7.99
N ASN A 104 23.25 -2.45 9.02
CA ASN A 104 23.68 -1.72 10.20
C ASN A 104 25.09 -1.20 9.94
N SER A 105 25.24 0.09 9.73
CA SER A 105 26.58 0.67 9.64
C SER A 105 27.25 0.71 11.00
N LYS A 106 28.59 0.75 11.01
CA LYS A 106 29.39 0.87 12.25
C LYS A 106 29.03 2.11 13.08
N ASP A 107 28.41 3.11 12.48
CA ASP A 107 27.99 4.36 13.11
C ASP A 107 26.55 4.32 13.64
N GLY A 108 25.95 3.13 13.74
CA GLY A 108 24.57 2.94 14.20
C GLY A 108 23.48 3.41 13.22
N ASN A 109 23.84 3.64 11.97
CA ASN A 109 22.89 3.94 10.91
C ASN A 109 22.30 2.64 10.36
N VAL A 110 20.99 2.62 10.18
CA VAL A 110 20.30 1.56 9.45
C VAL A 110 20.14 2.04 8.01
N ILE A 111 20.84 1.43 7.09
CA ILE A 111 20.77 1.75 5.66
C ILE A 111 20.09 0.59 4.95
N GLU A 112 18.95 0.85 4.36
CA GLU A 112 18.29 -0.07 3.45
C GLU A 112 18.80 0.23 2.03
N LYS A 113 19.54 -0.69 1.43
CA LYS A 113 20.04 -0.55 0.05
C LYS A 113 19.44 -1.65 -0.81
N ILE A 114 19.30 -1.37 -2.09
CA ILE A 114 19.04 -2.42 -3.06
C ILE A 114 20.22 -3.38 -3.03
N LYS A 115 19.92 -4.69 -2.94
CA LYS A 115 20.95 -5.72 -2.80
C LYS A 115 22.04 -5.60 -3.86
N SER A 116 23.29 -5.51 -3.42
CA SER A 116 24.44 -5.35 -4.30
C SER A 116 24.60 -6.49 -5.33
N ASN A 117 24.13 -7.70 -4.99
CA ASN A 117 24.15 -8.86 -5.90
C ASN A 117 23.14 -8.77 -7.05
N GLN A 118 22.28 -7.75 -7.04
CA GLN A 118 21.34 -7.46 -8.14
C GLN A 118 21.74 -6.19 -8.90
N SER A 119 22.87 -5.55 -8.55
CA SER A 119 23.17 -4.20 -9.03
C SER A 119 23.25 -4.10 -10.54
N ASP A 120 23.94 -5.02 -11.21
CA ASP A 120 24.09 -4.94 -12.66
C ASP A 120 22.82 -5.42 -13.37
N ASN A 121 22.34 -6.63 -13.07
CA ASN A 121 21.10 -7.15 -13.65
C ASN A 121 19.85 -6.33 -13.27
N PHE A 122 19.83 -5.73 -12.09
CA PHE A 122 18.70 -4.91 -11.67
C PHE A 122 18.67 -3.57 -12.41
N LYS A 123 19.82 -2.96 -12.62
CA LYS A 123 19.91 -1.72 -13.39
C LYS A 123 19.46 -1.95 -14.83
N ASP A 124 19.99 -2.99 -15.48
CA ASP A 124 19.62 -3.34 -16.85
C ASP A 124 18.12 -3.64 -16.96
N LEU A 125 17.54 -4.35 -15.96
CA LEU A 125 16.11 -4.60 -15.91
C LEU A 125 15.30 -3.28 -15.81
N MET A 126 15.72 -2.34 -14.95
CA MET A 126 15.03 -1.06 -14.81
C MET A 126 15.20 -0.18 -16.07
N ASP A 127 16.35 -0.23 -16.72
CA ASP A 127 16.59 0.45 -17.99
C ASP A 127 15.69 -0.15 -19.08
N ASN A 128 15.55 -1.48 -19.18
CA ASN A 128 14.64 -2.15 -20.11
C ASN A 128 13.18 -1.82 -19.84
N ILE A 129 12.74 -1.76 -18.57
CA ILE A 129 11.39 -1.33 -18.19
C ILE A 129 11.16 0.13 -18.59
N ASN A 130 12.16 0.99 -18.37
CA ASN A 130 12.10 2.39 -18.75
C ASN A 130 11.92 2.55 -20.27
N ASP A 131 12.69 1.80 -21.06
CA ASP A 131 12.57 1.78 -22.51
C ASP A 131 11.22 1.23 -22.99
N PHE A 132 10.71 0.20 -22.31
CA PHE A 132 9.39 -0.36 -22.56
C PHE A 132 8.30 0.69 -22.37
N VAL A 133 8.34 1.45 -21.25
CA VAL A 133 7.37 2.51 -21.00
C VAL A 133 7.53 3.67 -21.98
N ASN A 134 8.76 4.05 -22.34
CA ASN A 134 9.01 5.09 -23.34
C ASN A 134 8.41 4.73 -24.72
N LYS A 135 8.33 3.44 -25.05
CA LYS A 135 7.71 2.95 -26.29
C LYS A 135 6.18 2.90 -26.25
N GLY A 136 5.58 3.05 -25.07
CA GLY A 136 4.12 3.09 -24.87
C GLY A 136 3.57 2.02 -23.94
N GLY A 137 4.41 1.14 -23.39
CA GLY A 137 4.00 0.18 -22.40
C GLY A 137 3.68 0.85 -21.04
N ASN A 138 3.05 0.10 -20.15
CA ASN A 138 2.69 0.57 -18.81
C ASN A 138 3.44 -0.21 -17.73
N ALA A 139 3.97 0.48 -16.72
CA ALA A 139 4.67 -0.12 -15.59
C ALA A 139 3.98 0.20 -14.26
N ILE A 140 3.83 -0.82 -13.42
CA ILE A 140 3.12 -0.75 -12.16
C ILE A 140 4.09 -1.09 -11.03
N TYR A 141 4.59 -0.07 -10.33
CA TYR A 141 5.47 -0.21 -9.17
C TYR A 141 4.62 -0.39 -7.92
N LEU A 142 4.40 -1.64 -7.50
CA LEU A 142 3.47 -1.96 -6.41
C LEU A 142 4.01 -1.67 -5.01
N GLN A 143 5.30 -1.70 -4.83
CA GLN A 143 5.89 -1.53 -3.50
C GLN A 143 7.24 -0.84 -3.62
N ILE A 144 7.18 0.47 -3.76
CA ILE A 144 8.39 1.28 -3.76
C ILE A 144 8.96 1.23 -2.34
N PRO A 145 10.18 0.69 -2.16
CA PRO A 145 10.75 0.54 -0.84
C PRO A 145 11.06 1.90 -0.24
N GLY A 146 10.79 2.00 1.03
CA GLY A 146 11.22 3.13 1.85
C GLY A 146 12.68 3.07 2.16
N LYS A 147 13.23 4.18 2.58
CA LYS A 147 14.63 4.30 2.91
C LYS A 147 14.98 5.48 3.78
N THR A 148 15.92 5.50 4.36
CA THR A 148 17.08 5.38 5.14
C THR A 148 16.85 5.97 6.51
N ARG A 149 17.02 5.21 7.54
CA ARG A 149 17.08 5.74 8.89
C ARG A 149 18.54 6.05 9.19
N LYS A 150 18.90 7.31 9.34
CA LYS A 150 20.20 7.70 9.87
C LYS A 150 20.03 8.07 11.33
N ARG A 151 20.75 7.40 12.21
CA ARG A 151 20.82 7.79 13.62
C ARG A 151 21.88 8.89 13.74
N ILE A 152 21.45 10.10 14.07
CA ILE A 152 22.34 11.20 14.41
C ILE A 152 22.21 11.43 15.92
N GLY A 153 23.24 11.04 16.67
CA GLY A 153 23.20 11.08 18.13
C GLY A 153 22.15 10.13 18.73
N PRO A 154 21.54 10.45 19.87
CA PRO A 154 20.51 9.62 20.49
C PRO A 154 19.17 9.62 19.72
N ASN A 155 19.02 10.45 18.72
CA ASN A 155 17.77 10.65 17.99
C ASN A 155 17.80 9.97 16.63
N LEU A 156 16.65 9.41 16.22
CA LEU A 156 16.47 8.84 14.89
C LEU A 156 16.15 9.97 13.90
N THR A 157 17.03 10.16 12.94
CA THR A 157 16.83 11.10 11.85
C THR A 157 16.39 10.33 10.61
N PHE A 158 15.24 10.70 10.05
CA PHE A 158 14.74 10.16 8.80
C PHE A 158 15.19 11.08 7.66
N LEU A 159 16.04 10.58 6.77
CA LEU A 159 16.43 11.30 5.58
C LEU A 159 15.62 10.82 4.40
N ALA A 160 15.12 11.77 3.62
CA ALA A 160 14.54 11.48 2.31
C ALA A 160 15.69 11.25 1.32
N ASP A 161 15.90 10.01 0.91
CA ASP A 161 16.85 9.68 -0.14
C ASP A 161 16.19 9.68 -1.51
N GLY A 162 16.96 9.98 -2.54
CA GLY A 162 16.51 9.87 -3.92
C GLY A 162 16.25 8.41 -4.29
N ILE A 163 15.20 8.19 -5.07
CA ILE A 163 14.91 6.90 -5.69
C ILE A 163 15.58 6.91 -7.06
N ASP A 164 16.76 6.31 -7.16
CA ASP A 164 17.62 6.45 -8.33
C ASP A 164 17.21 5.62 -9.54
N TYR A 165 16.44 4.56 -9.31
CA TYR A 165 16.00 3.65 -10.37
C TYR A 165 14.72 4.10 -11.08
N LEU A 166 14.04 5.16 -10.58
CA LEU A 166 12.92 5.75 -11.29
C LEU A 166 13.41 6.81 -12.28
N PRO A 167 12.82 6.86 -13.48
CA PRO A 167 13.29 7.79 -14.52
C PRO A 167 13.02 9.26 -14.20
N GLN A 168 12.08 9.51 -13.30
CA GLN A 168 11.70 10.87 -12.90
C GLN A 168 12.50 11.29 -11.68
N LYS A 169 13.61 11.97 -11.91
CA LYS A 169 14.46 12.49 -10.82
C LYS A 169 14.18 13.98 -10.57
N PRO A 170 14.27 14.44 -9.34
CA PRO A 170 14.50 13.67 -8.10
C PRO A 170 13.19 13.29 -7.40
N ILE A 171 12.78 12.03 -7.45
CA ILE A 171 11.75 11.53 -6.56
C ILE A 171 12.41 11.22 -5.23
N LYS A 172 11.81 11.69 -4.15
CA LYS A 172 12.25 11.40 -2.79
C LYS A 172 11.15 10.62 -2.08
N ASN A 173 11.54 9.67 -1.26
CA ASN A 173 10.67 9.07 -0.28
C ASN A 173 10.86 9.75 1.07
N PHE A 174 9.86 9.66 1.91
CA PHE A 174 9.87 10.18 3.26
C PHE A 174 9.23 9.16 4.19
N SER A 175 9.93 8.77 5.25
CA SER A 175 9.36 7.91 6.27
C SER A 175 8.69 8.74 7.36
N GLN A 176 7.62 8.19 7.91
CA GLN A 176 6.85 8.81 8.98
C GLN A 176 7.68 8.88 10.26
N GLY A 177 7.74 10.04 10.88
CA GLY A 177 8.30 10.23 12.21
C GLY A 177 7.27 9.96 13.31
N LEU A 178 7.75 9.67 14.51
CA LEU A 178 6.88 9.42 15.67
C LEU A 178 5.99 10.61 16.05
N TRP A 179 6.40 11.82 15.68
CA TRP A 179 5.75 13.09 16.09
C TRP A 179 4.99 13.76 14.95
N ASP A 180 5.07 13.20 13.76
CA ASP A 180 4.37 13.75 12.61
C ASP A 180 2.88 13.39 12.64
N GLY A 181 2.03 14.36 12.37
CA GLY A 181 0.66 14.10 12.00
C GLY A 181 0.61 13.79 10.52
N ILE A 182 0.14 12.60 10.16
CA ILE A 182 0.09 12.16 8.77
C ILE A 182 -1.32 11.72 8.43
N LEU A 183 -1.81 12.20 7.30
CA LEU A 183 -3.06 11.78 6.69
C LEU A 183 -2.76 11.23 5.31
N HIS A 184 -3.36 10.10 5.01
CA HIS A 184 -3.34 9.47 3.69
C HIS A 184 -4.76 9.52 3.13
N ILE A 185 -5.01 10.34 2.14
CA ILE A 185 -6.35 10.59 1.64
C ILE A 185 -6.45 10.05 0.22
N ASN A 186 -7.35 9.10 -0.01
CA ASN A 186 -7.68 8.63 -1.34
C ASN A 186 -8.68 9.58 -2.03
N SER A 187 -8.58 9.69 -3.34
CA SER A 187 -9.46 10.50 -4.16
C SER A 187 -10.34 9.63 -5.06
N LYS A 188 -11.36 10.27 -5.65
CA LYS A 188 -12.21 9.60 -6.64
C LYS A 188 -11.40 9.24 -7.88
N HIS A 189 -11.16 7.94 -8.07
CA HIS A 189 -10.47 7.39 -9.23
C HIS A 189 -10.99 5.99 -9.56
N LYS A 190 -10.88 5.54 -10.82
CA LYS A 190 -11.32 4.21 -11.25
C LYS A 190 -10.64 3.06 -10.49
N ILE A 191 -9.41 3.27 -10.04
CA ILE A 191 -8.67 2.33 -9.21
C ILE A 191 -9.34 2.04 -7.87
N PHE A 192 -10.16 2.98 -7.35
CA PHE A 192 -10.96 2.79 -6.14
C PHE A 192 -12.41 2.37 -6.43
N LYS A 193 -12.68 1.79 -7.61
CA LYS A 193 -14.02 1.24 -7.92
C LYS A 193 -14.42 0.22 -6.84
N ASN A 194 -15.63 0.34 -6.33
CA ASN A 194 -16.21 -0.48 -5.24
C ASN A 194 -15.49 -0.37 -3.89
N LEU A 195 -14.70 0.68 -3.69
CA LEU A 195 -14.06 1.01 -2.42
C LEU A 195 -14.44 2.44 -2.00
N PRO A 196 -14.51 2.75 -0.71
CA PRO A 196 -14.75 4.11 -0.22
C PRO A 196 -13.71 5.10 -0.73
N ILE A 197 -14.16 6.31 -1.06
CA ILE A 197 -13.33 7.38 -1.62
C ILE A 197 -13.45 8.66 -0.80
N ASN A 198 -12.47 9.55 -0.96
CA ASN A 198 -12.38 10.82 -0.22
C ASN A 198 -12.31 10.62 1.29
N VAL A 199 -11.70 9.54 1.72
CA VAL A 199 -11.52 9.19 3.13
C VAL A 199 -10.04 9.04 3.47
N ASN A 200 -9.72 9.21 4.75
CA ASN A 200 -8.41 8.83 5.25
C ASN A 200 -8.24 7.31 5.16
N MET A 201 -7.05 6.85 4.79
CA MET A 201 -6.72 5.42 4.71
C MET A 201 -6.51 4.82 6.11
N SER A 202 -7.60 4.78 6.87
CA SER A 202 -7.75 4.13 8.18
C SER A 202 -8.92 3.13 8.09
N GLY A 203 -9.17 2.40 9.16
CA GLY A 203 -10.23 1.39 9.18
C GLY A 203 -9.98 0.31 8.11
N ILE A 204 -10.87 0.22 7.11
CA ILE A 204 -10.74 -0.81 6.06
C ILE A 204 -9.43 -0.75 5.26
N TYR A 205 -8.73 0.39 5.25
CA TYR A 205 -7.47 0.59 4.55
C TYR A 205 -6.24 0.42 5.44
N GLU A 206 -6.42 0.16 6.73
CA GLU A 206 -5.32 0.15 7.71
C GLU A 206 -4.20 -0.81 7.35
N ASN A 207 -4.55 -2.00 6.86
CA ASN A 207 -3.57 -3.01 6.48
C ASN A 207 -2.68 -2.56 5.31
N ILE A 208 -3.23 -1.81 4.36
CA ILE A 208 -2.50 -1.37 3.17
C ILE A 208 -1.93 0.05 3.31
N ALA A 209 -2.21 0.74 4.42
CA ALA A 209 -1.69 2.08 4.66
C ALA A 209 -0.16 2.10 4.61
N PRO A 210 0.43 3.07 3.89
CA PRO A 210 1.87 3.12 3.71
C PRO A 210 2.59 3.64 4.95
N THR A 211 3.87 3.32 5.08
CA THR A 211 4.76 3.90 6.10
C THR A 211 5.73 4.93 5.51
N ILE A 212 5.67 5.12 4.21
CA ILE A 212 6.48 6.07 3.46
C ILE A 212 5.64 6.73 2.39
N SER A 213 6.04 7.91 1.95
CA SER A 213 5.37 8.65 0.90
C SER A 213 6.37 9.24 -0.09
N LEU A 214 5.96 9.39 -1.34
CA LEU A 214 6.77 9.96 -2.40
C LEU A 214 6.64 11.47 -2.43
N ARG A 215 7.74 12.18 -2.71
CA ARG A 215 7.80 13.64 -2.80
C ARG A 215 8.58 14.07 -4.05
N ASN A 216 8.43 15.34 -4.39
CA ASN A 216 9.21 16.03 -5.41
C ASN A 216 9.05 15.46 -6.83
N PHE A 217 7.86 15.07 -7.21
CA PHE A 217 7.55 14.70 -8.59
C PHE A 217 6.19 15.27 -9.03
N LYS A 218 5.97 15.28 -10.32
CA LYS A 218 4.69 15.66 -10.92
C LYS A 218 3.95 14.41 -11.36
N GLY A 219 2.73 14.25 -10.92
CA GLY A 219 1.88 13.11 -11.27
C GLY A 219 0.44 13.33 -10.86
N ASN A 220 -0.43 12.44 -11.31
CA ASN A 220 -1.81 12.38 -10.87
C ASN A 220 -1.85 11.60 -9.55
N ASN A 221 -1.91 12.30 -8.42
CA ASN A 221 -1.93 11.71 -7.10
C ASN A 221 -3.34 11.19 -6.78
N ILE A 222 -3.47 9.88 -6.72
CA ILE A 222 -4.72 9.17 -6.42
C ILE A 222 -4.88 8.96 -4.91
N VAL A 223 -3.76 8.65 -4.22
CA VAL A 223 -3.66 8.73 -2.77
C VAL A 223 -2.64 9.78 -2.42
N GLN A 224 -3.09 10.80 -1.72
CA GLN A 224 -2.27 11.94 -1.33
C GLN A 224 -1.93 11.85 0.15
N THR A 225 -0.65 12.10 0.45
CA THR A 225 -0.18 12.28 1.82
C THR A 225 -0.12 13.75 2.16
N ILE A 226 -0.61 14.09 3.34
CA ILE A 226 -0.41 15.39 3.98
C ILE A 226 0.25 15.11 5.33
N ALA A 227 1.42 15.66 5.53
CA ALA A 227 2.16 15.55 6.78
C ALA A 227 2.40 16.91 7.40
N PHE A 228 2.29 16.97 8.71
CA PHE A 228 2.56 18.18 9.49
C PHE A 228 3.29 17.81 10.77
N ASP A 229 4.24 18.62 11.14
CA ASP A 229 4.97 18.51 12.39
C ASP A 229 4.06 18.94 13.56
N ARG A 230 3.93 18.09 14.56
CA ARG A 230 3.15 18.38 15.78
C ARG A 230 3.87 19.27 16.78
N ILE A 231 5.16 19.49 16.58
CA ILE A 231 5.98 20.28 17.52
C ILE A 231 5.99 21.73 17.07
N PRO A 232 5.43 22.67 17.87
CA PRO A 232 5.41 24.09 17.55
C PRO A 232 6.81 24.67 17.38
N ASP A 233 6.92 25.70 16.56
CA ASP A 233 8.14 26.46 16.39
C ASP A 233 8.70 26.97 17.72
N GLY A 234 10.01 26.91 17.86
CA GLY A 234 10.71 27.36 19.06
C GLY A 234 10.83 26.35 20.18
N ASN A 235 10.24 25.15 20.06
CA ASN A 235 10.40 24.10 21.05
C ASN A 235 11.80 23.50 20.98
N ILE A 236 12.45 23.30 22.12
CA ILE A 236 13.79 22.74 22.22
C ILE A 236 13.87 21.31 21.71
N MET A 237 12.79 20.54 21.81
CA MET A 237 12.67 19.19 21.24
C MET A 237 12.74 19.20 19.71
N LYS A 238 12.28 20.24 19.06
CA LYS A 238 12.33 20.40 17.61
C LYS A 238 13.75 20.37 17.06
N ARG A 239 14.72 20.84 17.80
CA ARG A 239 16.14 20.80 17.41
C ARG A 239 16.71 19.39 17.32
N ASN A 240 16.09 18.45 17.99
CA ASN A 240 16.54 17.07 18.12
C ASN A 240 15.74 16.09 17.25
N TYR A 241 14.61 16.51 16.71
CA TYR A 241 13.77 15.73 15.81
C TYR A 241 13.69 16.45 14.47
N ILE A 242 13.69 15.69 13.40
CA ILE A 242 13.47 16.25 12.08
C ILE A 242 11.99 16.53 11.93
N GLY A 243 11.62 17.58 12.39
CA GLY A 243 10.40 18.25 12.10
C GLY A 243 10.75 19.72 12.12
N SER A 244 10.55 20.39 11.03
CA SER A 244 10.83 21.82 10.90
C SER A 244 9.58 22.65 11.17
N GLY A 245 8.47 22.03 11.63
CA GLY A 245 7.15 22.64 11.63
C GLY A 245 6.60 22.84 10.21
N GLU A 246 7.21 22.18 9.26
CA GLU A 246 6.78 22.27 7.86
C GLU A 246 5.56 21.38 7.62
N VAL A 247 4.64 21.89 6.88
CA VAL A 247 3.58 21.10 6.24
C VAL A 247 4.08 20.72 4.86
N TRP A 248 4.00 19.45 4.52
CA TRP A 248 4.35 18.96 3.21
C TRP A 248 3.30 17.99 2.66
N SER A 249 3.25 17.88 1.35
CA SER A 249 2.41 16.91 0.67
C SER A 249 3.25 15.95 -0.15
N GLY A 250 2.73 14.73 -0.29
CA GLY A 250 3.33 13.69 -1.09
C GLY A 250 2.26 12.81 -1.73
N ALA A 251 2.66 11.70 -2.27
CA ALA A 251 1.77 10.71 -2.83
C ALA A 251 2.14 9.30 -2.36
N ASP A 252 1.12 8.47 -2.19
CA ASP A 252 1.25 7.04 -1.86
C ASP A 252 0.79 6.16 -3.01
N LEU A 253 -0.04 6.71 -3.88
CA LEU A 253 -0.42 6.11 -5.15
C LEU A 253 -0.54 7.24 -6.18
N SER A 254 0.25 7.16 -7.23
CA SER A 254 0.26 8.18 -8.28
C SER A 254 0.49 7.57 -9.65
N ILE A 255 -0.12 8.19 -10.66
CA ILE A 255 0.13 7.87 -12.06
C ILE A 255 0.93 9.00 -12.68
N VAL A 256 2.00 8.65 -13.36
CA VAL A 256 2.90 9.58 -14.05
C VAL A 256 3.04 9.15 -15.50
N ASP A 257 2.96 10.13 -16.40
CA ASP A 257 3.26 9.89 -17.80
C ASP A 257 4.79 9.82 -17.98
N HIS A 258 5.25 8.85 -18.75
CA HIS A 258 6.66 8.68 -19.07
C HIS A 258 6.82 8.19 -20.51
N GLY A 259 7.45 9.00 -21.34
CA GLY A 259 7.51 8.74 -22.79
C GLY A 259 6.11 8.68 -23.39
N LYS A 260 5.79 7.56 -24.04
CA LYS A 260 4.45 7.29 -24.61
C LYS A 260 3.55 6.47 -23.68
N GLY A 261 4.10 5.94 -22.59
CA GLY A 261 3.39 5.09 -21.64
C GLY A 261 3.18 5.78 -20.30
N LYS A 262 2.78 4.98 -19.31
CA LYS A 262 2.46 5.44 -17.96
C LYS A 262 3.12 4.56 -16.91
N MET A 263 3.45 5.16 -15.79
CA MET A 263 3.90 4.48 -14.58
C MET A 263 2.91 4.70 -13.45
N LEU A 264 2.49 3.64 -12.79
CA LEU A 264 1.86 3.73 -11.48
C LEU A 264 2.94 3.54 -10.42
N LEU A 265 3.02 4.49 -9.50
CA LEU A 265 3.95 4.46 -8.38
C LEU A 265 3.14 4.27 -7.09
N SER A 266 3.41 3.20 -6.36
CA SER A 266 2.70 2.86 -5.12
C SER A 266 3.66 2.59 -3.97
N THR A 267 3.36 3.19 -2.82
CA THR A 267 3.98 2.85 -1.52
C THR A 267 3.04 2.05 -0.64
N LEU A 268 1.82 1.78 -1.12
CA LEU A 268 0.82 0.98 -0.41
C LEU A 268 1.32 -0.45 -0.21
N LYS A 269 0.99 -1.05 0.94
CA LYS A 269 1.38 -2.41 1.31
C LYS A 269 0.48 -3.47 0.65
N LEU A 270 0.34 -3.42 -0.68
CA LEU A 270 -0.58 -4.32 -1.39
C LEU A 270 -0.09 -5.76 -1.38
N ILE A 271 1.15 -6.01 -1.79
CA ILE A 271 1.69 -7.39 -1.92
C ILE A 271 1.72 -8.10 -0.56
N GLU A 272 2.04 -7.38 0.51
CA GLU A 272 2.09 -7.97 1.86
C GLU A 272 0.74 -8.53 2.28
N ASN A 273 -0.34 -7.93 1.80
CA ASN A 273 -1.72 -8.16 2.23
C ASN A 273 -2.56 -8.98 1.23
N LEU A 274 -1.97 -9.38 0.09
CA LEU A 274 -2.66 -10.27 -0.87
C LEU A 274 -3.01 -11.63 -0.23
N ASN A 275 -4.12 -12.17 -0.71
CA ASN A 275 -4.70 -13.47 -0.34
C ASN A 275 -5.38 -13.53 1.05
N TYR A 276 -5.39 -12.43 1.80
CA TYR A 276 -6.16 -12.36 3.06
C TYR A 276 -6.89 -11.03 3.30
N ASP A 277 -6.47 -9.94 2.67
CA ASP A 277 -7.15 -8.65 2.75
C ASP A 277 -7.91 -8.36 1.45
N PRO A 278 -9.24 -8.37 1.46
CA PRO A 278 -10.04 -8.14 0.26
C PRO A 278 -9.85 -6.74 -0.33
N VAL A 279 -9.52 -5.75 0.48
CA VAL A 279 -9.26 -4.38 0.00
C VAL A 279 -7.99 -4.33 -0.84
N SER A 280 -6.94 -5.03 -0.41
CA SER A 280 -5.69 -5.18 -1.18
C SER A 280 -5.96 -5.88 -2.52
N GLU A 281 -6.73 -6.96 -2.51
CA GLU A 281 -7.08 -7.71 -3.72
C GLU A 281 -7.90 -6.86 -4.70
N ILE A 282 -8.96 -6.21 -4.23
CA ILE A 282 -9.81 -5.35 -5.07
C ILE A 282 -8.98 -4.22 -5.67
N LEU A 283 -8.12 -3.60 -4.88
CA LEU A 283 -7.30 -2.51 -5.36
C LEU A 283 -6.32 -2.96 -6.44
N LEU A 284 -5.66 -4.11 -6.26
CA LEU A 284 -4.76 -4.65 -7.27
C LEU A 284 -5.50 -5.06 -8.56
N LEU A 285 -6.67 -5.68 -8.44
CA LEU A 285 -7.53 -5.98 -9.60
C LEU A 285 -7.91 -4.72 -10.37
N ASN A 286 -8.35 -3.68 -9.66
CA ASN A 286 -8.70 -2.40 -10.26
C ASN A 286 -7.50 -1.71 -10.92
N ILE A 287 -6.30 -1.84 -10.36
CA ILE A 287 -5.05 -1.33 -10.95
C ILE A 287 -4.78 -2.07 -12.27
N ILE A 288 -4.85 -3.39 -12.27
CA ILE A 288 -4.66 -4.19 -13.49
C ILE A 288 -5.70 -3.80 -14.55
N ASP A 289 -6.97 -3.70 -14.19
CA ASP A 289 -8.05 -3.33 -15.10
C ASP A 289 -7.92 -1.90 -15.65
N TYR A 290 -7.27 -1.01 -14.92
CA TYR A 290 -7.04 0.38 -15.35
C TYR A 290 -6.00 0.50 -16.45
N PHE A 291 -5.01 -0.40 -16.48
CA PHE A 291 -3.89 -0.36 -17.43
C PHE A 291 -4.06 -1.27 -18.65
N LYS A 292 -5.25 -1.78 -18.86
CA LYS A 292 -5.65 -2.58 -20.04
C LYS A 292 -6.34 -1.79 -21.12
#